data_58f761d199d7f1046390c04dbe17b195
#
_entry.id   58f761d199d7f1046390c04dbe17b195
#
_cell.length_a   1.000
_cell.length_b   1.000
_cell.length_c   1.000
_cell.angle_alpha   90.00
_cell.angle_beta   90.00
_cell.angle_gamma   90.00
#
_symmetry.space_group_name_H-M   'P 1'
#
loop_
_entity.id
_entity.type
_entity.pdbx_description
1 polymer ?
#
loop_
_entity_poly.entity_id
_entity_poly.type
_entity_poly.pdbx_seq_one_letter_code
_entity_poly.pdbx_strand_id
1 'polypeptide(L)'
;MEDIADSQSANVMNTVFQPMYEWKDLPWKRIQRQVFKLQTRIYRASCRGDVKAVHRLQRLLMKSWSAKCFAVRRVTQDNKGKKTAGIDGFASLSPKQRLQLTLDLQLGDKAAPMRRVYIPKPGSKTEQRPLSILTMHDRALQALVKLALEPEWEAHLEPNNYGYRPGRSCRDAIGAIFLAIKQKPKFVLDADIQKCFERINQTALLRKLNTFPSLARQIRAWLESGIMEGETVYPTLEGIAQGGPLSPVLANVALHGMATILNNAFKGNQRPMLVQYADDLVVLHPDLTVIQASQQILNEWLSGMGLELKPSKTRITHTLETIDGHVGFDFLGYSIRQYRVGKTHSKQGFKTFIKPSKAAQIRHGQRLRQIVRGHRSATQAQLIAHLNPVIRGWSNYYSTVCSKEVFSAMDCQLYHKLRAWSYRRHPHKNRHWIACKY
;
A
#
# COMPACT_ATOMS: atom_id res chain seq x y z
N MET A 1 -59.58 -23.58 50.15
CA MET A 1 -58.83 -24.59 49.36
C MET A 1 -58.16 -23.78 48.31
N GLU A 2 -56.89 -23.52 48.62
CA GLU A 2 -56.04 -22.60 47.87
C GLU A 2 -55.18 -23.40 46.92
N ASP A 3 -55.23 -23.00 45.65
CA ASP A 3 -54.31 -23.54 44.64
C ASP A 3 -53.04 -22.70 44.59
N ILE A 4 -51.95 -23.30 45.00
CA ILE A 4 -50.59 -22.71 44.91
C ILE A 4 -50.05 -23.05 43.49
N ALA A 5 -50.04 -22.03 42.61
CA ALA A 5 -49.37 -22.14 41.33
C ALA A 5 -47.87 -21.89 41.49
N ASP A 6 -47.10 -22.95 41.21
CA ASP A 6 -45.67 -23.01 41.28
C ASP A 6 -45.05 -22.30 40.05
N SER A 7 -44.46 -21.14 40.23
CA SER A 7 -43.73 -20.41 39.19
C SER A 7 -42.26 -20.83 39.18
N GLN A 8 -41.94 -21.87 38.43
CA GLN A 8 -40.55 -22.17 38.10
C GLN A 8 -40.04 -21.19 37.05
N SER A 9 -39.39 -20.13 37.49
CA SER A 9 -38.58 -19.26 36.64
C SER A 9 -37.36 -20.01 36.14
N ALA A 10 -37.37 -20.32 34.88
CA ALA A 10 -36.22 -20.89 34.17
C ALA A 10 -35.02 -19.91 34.19
N ASN A 11 -34.08 -20.19 35.07
CA ASN A 11 -32.79 -19.52 35.13
C ASN A 11 -31.97 -19.96 33.90
N VAL A 12 -32.03 -19.19 32.80
CA VAL A 12 -31.14 -19.36 31.67
C VAL A 12 -29.75 -18.93 32.12
N MET A 13 -28.94 -19.89 32.56
CA MET A 13 -27.52 -19.68 32.81
C MET A 13 -26.88 -19.17 31.52
N ASN A 14 -26.62 -17.87 31.47
CA ASN A 14 -25.68 -17.25 30.54
C ASN A 14 -24.28 -17.84 30.89
N THR A 15 -23.93 -18.96 30.29
CA THR A 15 -22.56 -19.47 30.33
C THR A 15 -21.67 -18.49 29.60
N VAL A 16 -21.11 -17.56 30.37
CA VAL A 16 -20.04 -16.65 29.90
C VAL A 16 -18.89 -17.56 29.48
N PHE A 17 -18.70 -17.71 28.17
CA PHE A 17 -17.60 -18.46 27.59
C PHE A 17 -16.29 -17.81 28.04
N GLN A 18 -15.67 -18.34 29.09
CA GLN A 18 -14.34 -17.91 29.49
C GLN A 18 -13.35 -18.56 28.53
N PRO A 19 -12.64 -17.76 27.69
CA PRO A 19 -11.65 -18.34 26.80
C PRO A 19 -10.55 -19.00 27.62
N MET A 20 -10.21 -20.23 27.28
CA MET A 20 -9.24 -21.09 27.96
C MET A 20 -7.80 -20.55 27.95
N TYR A 21 -7.53 -19.46 27.23
CA TYR A 21 -6.24 -18.83 27.09
C TYR A 21 -6.34 -17.32 27.27
N GLU A 22 -5.38 -16.72 27.97
CA GLU A 22 -5.19 -15.29 27.91
C GLU A 22 -4.60 -14.87 26.56
N TRP A 23 -4.89 -13.66 26.10
CA TRP A 23 -4.39 -13.15 24.82
C TRP A 23 -2.87 -13.21 24.67
N LYS A 24 -2.12 -12.99 25.76
CA LYS A 24 -0.64 -13.03 25.80
C LYS A 24 -0.09 -14.44 25.58
N ASP A 25 -0.83 -15.47 25.99
CA ASP A 25 -0.40 -16.88 25.99
C ASP A 25 -0.80 -17.63 24.71
N LEU A 26 -1.44 -16.94 23.77
CA LEU A 26 -1.82 -17.53 22.49
C LEU A 26 -0.59 -18.03 21.71
N PRO A 27 -0.63 -19.27 21.18
CA PRO A 27 0.49 -19.86 20.44
C PRO A 27 0.62 -19.28 19.03
N TRP A 28 1.10 -18.04 18.91
CA TRP A 28 1.11 -17.24 17.69
C TRP A 28 1.79 -17.93 16.51
N LYS A 29 2.89 -18.65 16.73
CA LYS A 29 3.56 -19.41 15.65
C LYS A 29 2.64 -20.51 15.08
N ARG A 30 1.87 -21.20 15.92
CA ARG A 30 0.89 -22.23 15.49
C ARG A 30 -0.27 -21.59 14.75
N ILE A 31 -0.82 -20.49 15.28
CA ILE A 31 -1.90 -19.71 14.67
C ILE A 31 -1.49 -19.27 13.25
N GLN A 32 -0.35 -18.61 13.10
CA GLN A 32 0.15 -18.16 11.80
C GLN A 32 0.34 -19.33 10.81
N ARG A 33 0.88 -20.46 11.27
CA ARG A 33 1.07 -21.65 10.42
C ARG A 33 -0.26 -22.22 9.94
N GLN A 34 -1.29 -22.23 10.79
CA GLN A 34 -2.62 -22.72 10.41
C GLN A 34 -3.27 -21.81 9.36
N VAL A 35 -3.20 -20.50 9.56
CA VAL A 35 -3.68 -19.50 8.59
C VAL A 35 -2.95 -19.66 7.25
N PHE A 36 -1.63 -19.74 7.27
CA PHE A 36 -0.82 -19.89 6.07
C PHE A 36 -1.14 -21.18 5.29
N LYS A 37 -1.37 -22.30 6.00
CA LYS A 37 -1.81 -23.55 5.35
C LYS A 37 -3.13 -23.38 4.59
N LEU A 38 -4.11 -22.69 5.16
CA LEU A 38 -5.39 -22.41 4.49
C LEU A 38 -5.20 -21.45 3.31
N GLN A 39 -4.41 -20.40 3.46
CA GLN A 39 -4.07 -19.47 2.37
C GLN A 39 -3.39 -20.18 1.19
N THR A 40 -2.44 -21.07 1.47
CA THR A 40 -1.78 -21.88 0.42
C THR A 40 -2.78 -22.77 -0.31
N ARG A 41 -3.77 -23.34 0.39
CA ARG A 41 -4.83 -24.17 -0.24
C ARG A 41 -5.76 -23.33 -1.10
N ILE A 42 -6.13 -22.10 -0.66
CA ILE A 42 -6.92 -21.15 -1.46
C ILE A 42 -6.16 -20.81 -2.73
N TYR A 43 -4.90 -20.38 -2.61
CA TYR A 43 -4.03 -20.04 -3.74
C TYR A 43 -3.96 -21.20 -4.78
N ARG A 44 -3.69 -22.43 -4.32
CA ARG A 44 -3.60 -23.60 -5.20
C ARG A 44 -4.93 -23.94 -5.87
N ALA A 45 -6.06 -23.77 -5.17
CA ALA A 45 -7.38 -23.97 -5.76
C ALA A 45 -7.66 -22.89 -6.83
N SER A 46 -7.30 -21.64 -6.56
CA SER A 46 -7.42 -20.52 -7.48
C SER A 46 -6.57 -20.71 -8.74
N CYS A 47 -5.31 -21.15 -8.62
CA CYS A 47 -4.45 -21.50 -9.77
C CYS A 47 -5.05 -22.59 -10.68
N ARG A 48 -5.90 -23.48 -10.15
CA ARG A 48 -6.60 -24.53 -10.93
C ARG A 48 -7.96 -24.09 -11.47
N GLY A 49 -8.39 -22.85 -11.18
CA GLY A 49 -9.71 -22.36 -11.55
C GLY A 49 -10.87 -23.00 -10.77
N ASP A 50 -10.60 -23.69 -9.65
CA ASP A 50 -11.64 -24.35 -8.84
C ASP A 50 -12.33 -23.36 -7.90
N VAL A 51 -13.23 -22.57 -8.45
CA VAL A 51 -13.99 -21.52 -7.74
C VAL A 51 -14.79 -22.10 -6.56
N LYS A 52 -15.36 -23.30 -6.69
CA LYS A 52 -16.12 -23.95 -5.60
C LYS A 52 -15.22 -24.26 -4.40
N ALA A 53 -14.02 -24.81 -4.65
CA ALA A 53 -13.04 -25.06 -3.59
C ALA A 53 -12.51 -23.76 -2.97
N VAL A 54 -12.25 -22.71 -3.79
CA VAL A 54 -11.84 -21.39 -3.30
C VAL A 54 -12.87 -20.86 -2.31
N HIS A 55 -14.14 -20.75 -2.69
CA HIS A 55 -15.20 -20.23 -1.82
C HIS A 55 -15.41 -21.08 -0.56
N ARG A 56 -15.29 -22.40 -0.66
CA ARG A 56 -15.36 -23.29 0.52
C ARG A 56 -14.21 -23.05 1.50
N LEU A 57 -12.99 -22.95 0.98
CA LEU A 57 -11.79 -22.71 1.80
C LEU A 57 -11.77 -21.31 2.41
N GLN A 58 -12.27 -20.30 1.70
CA GLN A 58 -12.43 -18.94 2.22
C GLN A 58 -13.41 -18.91 3.40
N ARG A 59 -14.59 -19.54 3.27
CA ARG A 59 -15.54 -19.68 4.38
C ARG A 59 -14.92 -20.39 5.58
N LEU A 60 -14.15 -21.48 5.34
CA LEU A 60 -13.44 -22.21 6.39
C LEU A 60 -12.41 -21.31 7.09
N LEU A 61 -11.61 -20.55 6.33
CA LEU A 61 -10.63 -19.62 6.89
C LEU A 61 -11.31 -18.57 7.76
N MET A 62 -12.36 -17.92 7.28
CA MET A 62 -13.05 -16.86 8.02
C MET A 62 -13.78 -17.37 9.28
N LYS A 63 -14.19 -18.63 9.32
CA LYS A 63 -14.72 -19.27 10.54
C LYS A 63 -13.60 -19.72 11.50
N SER A 64 -12.36 -19.85 11.03
CA SER A 64 -11.24 -20.34 11.83
C SER A 64 -10.90 -19.38 12.96
N TRP A 65 -10.88 -19.89 14.19
CA TRP A 65 -10.39 -19.17 15.36
C TRP A 65 -9.01 -18.56 15.15
N SER A 66 -8.08 -19.32 14.58
CA SER A 66 -6.71 -18.85 14.29
C SER A 66 -6.69 -17.66 13.35
N ALA A 67 -7.54 -17.64 12.31
CA ALA A 67 -7.59 -16.53 11.38
C ALA A 67 -8.21 -15.28 12.01
N LYS A 68 -9.25 -15.44 12.83
CA LYS A 68 -9.87 -14.35 13.60
C LYS A 68 -8.87 -13.73 14.58
N CYS A 69 -8.19 -14.53 15.40
CA CYS A 69 -7.13 -14.06 16.30
C CYS A 69 -6.03 -13.29 15.54
N PHE A 70 -5.59 -13.84 14.42
CA PHE A 70 -4.52 -13.22 13.63
C PHE A 70 -4.95 -11.89 13.01
N ALA A 71 -6.19 -11.77 12.52
CA ALA A 71 -6.77 -10.53 12.01
C ALA A 71 -6.87 -9.46 13.12
N VAL A 72 -7.40 -9.82 14.29
CA VAL A 72 -7.48 -8.92 15.44
C VAL A 72 -6.10 -8.46 15.89
N ARG A 73 -5.11 -9.36 15.98
CA ARG A 73 -3.73 -9.00 16.32
C ARG A 73 -3.16 -7.97 15.35
N ARG A 74 -3.28 -8.22 14.04
CA ARG A 74 -2.76 -7.29 13.02
C ARG A 74 -3.29 -5.87 13.21
N VAL A 75 -4.57 -5.72 13.50
CA VAL A 75 -5.21 -4.41 13.62
C VAL A 75 -4.93 -3.76 14.98
N THR A 76 -4.97 -4.53 16.07
CA THR A 76 -4.92 -4.01 17.44
C THR A 76 -3.54 -3.96 18.05
N GLN A 77 -2.53 -4.67 17.47
CA GLN A 77 -1.17 -4.72 17.99
C GLN A 77 -0.11 -4.33 16.97
N ASP A 78 -0.11 -4.97 15.80
CA ASP A 78 0.98 -4.84 14.84
C ASP A 78 0.89 -3.52 14.05
N ASN A 79 -0.33 -3.06 13.73
CA ASN A 79 -0.56 -1.85 12.96
C ASN A 79 -0.41 -0.58 13.82
N LYS A 80 0.25 0.45 13.27
CA LYS A 80 0.38 1.77 13.92
C LYS A 80 -0.98 2.46 14.14
N GLY A 81 -1.97 2.18 13.31
CA GLY A 81 -3.35 2.69 13.42
C GLY A 81 -4.14 2.22 14.65
N LYS A 82 -3.60 1.30 15.46
CA LYS A 82 -4.24 0.81 16.69
C LYS A 82 -4.60 1.90 17.71
N LYS A 83 -3.91 3.05 17.67
CA LYS A 83 -4.16 4.20 18.55
C LYS A 83 -5.18 5.19 18.00
N THR A 84 -5.72 4.95 16.82
CA THR A 84 -6.65 5.87 16.16
C THR A 84 -8.05 5.28 16.20
N ALA A 85 -8.97 5.91 16.93
CA ALA A 85 -10.36 5.47 17.03
C ALA A 85 -11.15 5.79 15.74
N GLY A 86 -12.09 4.91 15.39
CA GLY A 86 -13.16 5.18 14.44
C GLY A 86 -14.22 6.10 15.03
N ILE A 87 -15.45 6.02 14.51
CA ILE A 87 -16.62 6.71 15.09
C ILE A 87 -17.05 6.10 16.43
N ASP A 88 -16.68 4.85 16.66
CA ASP A 88 -16.97 4.08 17.87
C ASP A 88 -16.12 4.51 19.09
N GLY A 89 -15.18 5.41 18.92
CA GLY A 89 -14.26 5.86 19.97
C GLY A 89 -13.25 4.83 20.46
N PHE A 90 -13.31 3.56 19.98
CA PHE A 90 -12.42 2.50 20.46
C PHE A 90 -11.04 2.57 19.83
N ALA A 91 -10.03 2.61 20.71
CA ALA A 91 -8.62 2.54 20.36
C ALA A 91 -7.84 1.77 21.44
N SER A 92 -6.67 1.24 21.10
CA SER A 92 -5.75 0.60 22.07
C SER A 92 -6.40 -0.51 22.92
N LEU A 93 -7.13 -1.43 22.30
CA LEU A 93 -7.89 -2.49 22.99
C LEU A 93 -7.04 -3.28 23.96
N SER A 94 -7.62 -3.59 25.15
CA SER A 94 -7.05 -4.48 26.15
C SER A 94 -7.03 -5.95 25.67
N PRO A 95 -6.25 -6.84 26.31
CA PRO A 95 -6.24 -8.27 25.98
C PRO A 95 -7.62 -8.92 26.01
N LYS A 96 -8.45 -8.61 27.02
CA LYS A 96 -9.82 -9.10 27.16
C LYS A 96 -10.72 -8.62 26.02
N GLN A 97 -10.65 -7.33 25.67
CA GLN A 97 -11.40 -6.77 24.54
C GLN A 97 -11.00 -7.38 23.19
N ARG A 98 -9.73 -7.74 23.00
CA ARG A 98 -9.26 -8.43 21.77
C ARG A 98 -9.85 -9.84 21.65
N LEU A 99 -9.92 -10.59 22.75
CA LEU A 99 -10.56 -11.90 22.76
C LEU A 99 -12.05 -11.79 22.44
N GLN A 100 -12.75 -10.83 23.05
CA GLN A 100 -14.16 -10.56 22.76
C GLN A 100 -14.35 -10.20 21.28
N LEU A 101 -13.56 -9.26 20.76
CA LEU A 101 -13.60 -8.90 19.33
C LEU A 101 -13.38 -10.11 18.41
N THR A 102 -12.52 -11.06 18.81
CA THR A 102 -12.29 -12.30 18.04
C THR A 102 -13.56 -13.17 17.95
N LEU A 103 -14.34 -13.23 19.03
CA LEU A 103 -15.62 -13.95 19.05
C LEU A 103 -16.67 -13.26 18.16
N ASP A 104 -16.71 -11.94 18.20
CA ASP A 104 -17.70 -11.12 17.52
C ASP A 104 -17.50 -11.03 16.00
N LEU A 105 -16.32 -11.41 15.48
CA LEU A 105 -16.05 -11.33 14.04
C LEU A 105 -16.90 -12.32 13.24
N GLN A 106 -17.92 -11.80 12.59
CA GLN A 106 -18.80 -12.54 11.67
C GLN A 106 -19.15 -11.67 10.47
N LEU A 107 -19.36 -12.30 9.30
CA LEU A 107 -19.91 -11.61 8.13
C LEU A 107 -21.36 -11.23 8.38
N GLY A 108 -21.71 -10.03 7.98
CA GLY A 108 -23.07 -9.49 8.04
C GLY A 108 -23.46 -8.79 6.75
N ASP A 109 -24.40 -7.86 6.88
CA ASP A 109 -24.91 -6.99 5.82
C ASP A 109 -24.85 -5.50 6.21
N LYS A 110 -24.24 -5.20 7.35
CA LYS A 110 -24.12 -3.84 7.89
C LYS A 110 -22.65 -3.45 8.06
N ALA A 111 -22.38 -2.17 7.97
CA ALA A 111 -21.12 -1.53 8.30
C ALA A 111 -21.35 -0.17 8.94
N ALA A 112 -20.48 0.22 9.85
CA ALA A 112 -20.55 1.54 10.45
C ALA A 112 -19.97 2.61 9.50
N PRO A 113 -20.50 3.86 9.54
CA PRO A 113 -19.89 4.98 8.81
C PRO A 113 -18.42 5.17 9.16
N MET A 114 -17.65 5.68 8.22
CA MET A 114 -16.21 5.89 8.40
C MET A 114 -15.91 7.33 8.80
N ARG A 115 -15.06 7.53 9.81
CA ARG A 115 -14.62 8.88 10.19
C ARG A 115 -13.62 9.41 9.17
N ARG A 116 -13.90 10.58 8.59
CA ARG A 116 -13.00 11.27 7.65
C ARG A 116 -11.94 12.07 8.39
N VAL A 117 -10.70 11.95 7.93
CA VAL A 117 -9.57 12.77 8.38
C VAL A 117 -8.72 13.15 7.16
N TYR A 118 -8.31 14.40 7.10
CA TYR A 118 -7.46 14.90 6.02
C TYR A 118 -6.01 14.98 6.48
N ILE A 119 -5.09 14.42 5.69
CA ILE A 119 -3.65 14.51 5.93
C ILE A 119 -2.96 15.22 4.76
N PRO A 120 -1.96 16.10 5.01
CA PRO A 120 -1.22 16.74 3.93
C PRO A 120 -0.54 15.72 3.02
N LYS A 121 -0.64 15.92 1.70
CA LYS A 121 0.13 15.10 0.75
C LYS A 121 1.63 15.41 0.87
N PRO A 122 2.51 14.41 0.81
CA PRO A 122 3.96 14.65 0.85
C PRO A 122 4.40 15.58 -0.26
N GLY A 123 5.02 16.72 0.12
CA GLY A 123 5.55 17.70 -0.83
C GLY A 123 4.56 18.78 -1.29
N SER A 124 3.29 18.72 -0.89
CA SER A 124 2.30 19.79 -1.12
C SER A 124 1.94 20.49 0.19
N LYS A 125 1.73 21.82 0.11
CA LYS A 125 1.21 22.61 1.24
C LYS A 125 -0.30 22.75 1.21
N THR A 126 -0.91 22.57 0.06
CA THR A 126 -2.33 22.82 -0.19
C THR A 126 -3.13 21.54 -0.40
N GLU A 127 -2.53 20.52 -1.02
CA GLU A 127 -3.22 19.28 -1.30
C GLU A 127 -3.29 18.37 -0.06
N GLN A 128 -4.49 17.89 0.22
CA GLN A 128 -4.76 16.95 1.30
C GLN A 128 -5.18 15.58 0.74
N ARG A 129 -4.89 14.54 1.50
CA ARG A 129 -5.35 13.17 1.23
C ARG A 129 -6.45 12.83 2.21
N PRO A 130 -7.66 12.51 1.73
CA PRO A 130 -8.73 12.03 2.61
C PRO A 130 -8.43 10.61 3.09
N LEU A 131 -8.44 10.40 4.39
CA LEU A 131 -8.37 9.07 4.99
C LEU A 131 -9.70 8.73 5.64
N SER A 132 -10.16 7.50 5.43
CA SER A 132 -11.35 6.94 6.06
C SER A 132 -10.94 6.02 7.19
N ILE A 133 -11.33 6.34 8.41
CA ILE A 133 -11.01 5.57 9.62
C ILE A 133 -12.24 4.77 10.01
N LEU A 134 -12.18 3.46 9.80
CA LEU A 134 -13.22 2.51 10.18
C LEU A 134 -13.25 2.28 11.70
N THR A 135 -14.31 1.70 12.19
CA THR A 135 -14.40 1.14 13.55
C THR A 135 -13.35 0.04 13.77
N MET A 136 -13.04 -0.26 15.01
CA MET A 136 -12.07 -1.33 15.30
C MET A 136 -12.59 -2.69 14.85
N HIS A 137 -13.91 -2.92 14.97
CA HIS A 137 -14.58 -4.12 14.49
C HIS A 137 -14.44 -4.27 12.96
N ASP A 138 -14.81 -3.25 12.19
CA ASP A 138 -14.73 -3.31 10.74
C ASP A 138 -13.30 -3.47 10.23
N ARG A 139 -12.32 -2.81 10.88
CA ARG A 139 -10.90 -3.04 10.55
C ARG A 139 -10.50 -4.49 10.75
N ALA A 140 -10.91 -5.11 11.86
CA ALA A 140 -10.57 -6.50 12.15
C ALA A 140 -11.29 -7.47 11.19
N LEU A 141 -12.55 -7.20 10.86
CA LEU A 141 -13.30 -8.00 9.91
C LEU A 141 -12.76 -7.85 8.47
N GLN A 142 -12.41 -6.63 8.05
CA GLN A 142 -11.71 -6.41 6.78
C GLN A 142 -10.35 -7.10 6.73
N ALA A 143 -9.60 -7.12 7.84
CA ALA A 143 -8.33 -7.84 7.90
C ALA A 143 -8.54 -9.36 7.78
N LEU A 144 -9.62 -9.92 8.36
CA LEU A 144 -9.99 -11.32 8.22
C LEU A 144 -10.39 -11.66 6.76
N VAL A 145 -11.23 -10.83 6.14
CA VAL A 145 -11.62 -10.97 4.72
C VAL A 145 -10.40 -10.86 3.81
N LYS A 146 -9.47 -9.95 4.08
CA LYS A 146 -8.21 -9.84 3.36
C LYS A 146 -7.42 -11.14 3.39
N LEU A 147 -7.33 -11.82 4.54
CA LEU A 147 -6.63 -13.11 4.64
C LEU A 147 -7.23 -14.18 3.72
N ALA A 148 -8.53 -14.07 3.42
CA ALA A 148 -9.24 -15.02 2.55
C ALA A 148 -9.16 -14.66 1.06
N LEU A 149 -9.27 -13.36 0.70
CA LEU A 149 -9.29 -12.89 -0.69
C LEU A 149 -7.89 -12.74 -1.29
N GLU A 150 -6.92 -12.32 -0.51
CA GLU A 150 -5.56 -12.04 -1.01
C GLU A 150 -4.91 -13.26 -1.69
N PRO A 151 -5.00 -14.51 -1.16
CA PRO A 151 -4.44 -15.68 -1.82
C PRO A 151 -5.13 -16.05 -3.15
N GLU A 152 -6.43 -15.81 -3.26
CA GLU A 152 -7.18 -16.03 -4.50
C GLU A 152 -6.67 -15.07 -5.58
N TRP A 153 -6.66 -13.77 -5.28
CA TRP A 153 -6.28 -12.75 -6.24
C TRP A 153 -4.78 -12.76 -6.56
N GLU A 154 -3.91 -13.18 -5.63
CA GLU A 154 -2.48 -13.36 -5.91
C GLU A 154 -2.24 -14.38 -7.05
N ALA A 155 -3.13 -15.35 -7.23
CA ALA A 155 -3.06 -16.31 -8.33
C ALA A 155 -3.47 -15.72 -9.69
N HIS A 156 -4.26 -14.64 -9.71
CA HIS A 156 -4.77 -14.00 -10.93
C HIS A 156 -3.98 -12.77 -11.34
N LEU A 157 -3.45 -12.01 -10.36
CA LEU A 157 -2.77 -10.74 -10.63
C LEU A 157 -1.59 -10.90 -11.57
N GLU A 158 -1.48 -9.98 -12.52
CA GLU A 158 -0.44 -9.97 -13.54
C GLU A 158 0.97 -9.94 -12.95
N PRO A 159 1.97 -10.57 -13.62
CA PRO A 159 3.33 -10.70 -13.09
C PRO A 159 4.01 -9.36 -12.76
N ASN A 160 3.75 -8.33 -13.56
CA ASN A 160 4.35 -6.99 -13.41
C ASN A 160 3.49 -6.00 -12.61
N ASN A 161 2.51 -6.49 -11.86
CA ASN A 161 1.82 -5.73 -10.83
C ASN A 161 2.52 -5.96 -9.48
N TYR A 162 3.03 -4.90 -8.85
CA TYR A 162 3.87 -4.98 -7.65
C TYR A 162 3.24 -4.30 -6.42
N GLY A 163 2.32 -3.35 -6.61
CA GLY A 163 1.73 -2.59 -5.52
C GLY A 163 0.84 -3.42 -4.60
N TYR A 164 0.99 -3.25 -3.28
CA TYR A 164 0.16 -3.88 -2.24
C TYR A 164 0.17 -5.42 -2.20
N ARG A 165 1.04 -6.07 -2.94
CA ARG A 165 1.12 -7.54 -3.01
C ARG A 165 2.12 -8.10 -1.99
N PRO A 166 1.82 -9.27 -1.38
CA PRO A 166 2.75 -9.94 -0.48
C PRO A 166 4.05 -10.33 -1.19
N GLY A 167 5.20 -10.08 -0.55
CA GLY A 167 6.50 -10.46 -1.10
C GLY A 167 6.96 -9.66 -2.32
N ARG A 168 6.20 -8.64 -2.75
CA ARG A 168 6.56 -7.72 -3.84
C ARG A 168 6.95 -6.35 -3.29
N SER A 169 7.87 -5.68 -3.97
CA SER A 169 8.39 -4.38 -3.54
C SER A 169 8.59 -3.40 -4.70
N CYS A 170 8.82 -2.14 -4.38
CA CYS A 170 9.24 -1.15 -5.38
C CYS A 170 10.51 -1.57 -6.12
N ARG A 171 11.43 -2.27 -5.45
CA ARG A 171 12.68 -2.74 -6.06
C ARG A 171 12.43 -3.76 -7.16
N ASP A 172 11.45 -4.63 -6.99
CA ASP A 172 11.09 -5.62 -8.01
C ASP A 172 10.53 -4.93 -9.25
N ALA A 173 9.67 -3.92 -9.08
CA ALA A 173 9.16 -3.10 -10.18
C ALA A 173 10.31 -2.39 -10.93
N ILE A 174 11.26 -1.78 -10.20
CA ILE A 174 12.44 -1.13 -10.78
C ILE A 174 13.35 -2.13 -11.48
N GLY A 175 13.53 -3.32 -10.91
CA GLY A 175 14.27 -4.42 -11.52
C GLY A 175 13.66 -4.86 -12.86
N ALA A 176 12.33 -5.01 -12.91
CA ALA A 176 11.61 -5.35 -14.13
C ALA A 176 11.77 -4.26 -15.22
N ILE A 177 11.67 -2.98 -14.84
CA ILE A 177 11.92 -1.86 -15.76
C ILE A 177 13.37 -1.91 -16.28
N PHE A 178 14.36 -2.09 -15.40
CA PHE A 178 15.76 -2.20 -15.80
C PHE A 178 15.98 -3.32 -16.81
N LEU A 179 15.43 -4.50 -16.56
CA LEU A 179 15.52 -5.64 -17.48
C LEU A 179 14.88 -5.34 -18.84
N ALA A 180 13.77 -4.59 -18.84
CA ALA A 180 13.06 -4.22 -20.07
C ALA A 180 13.86 -3.26 -20.97
N ILE A 181 14.64 -2.33 -20.37
CA ILE A 181 15.32 -1.27 -21.14
C ILE A 181 16.82 -1.49 -21.31
N LYS A 182 17.46 -2.44 -20.55
CA LYS A 182 18.91 -2.62 -20.55
C LYS A 182 19.51 -2.94 -21.92
N GLN A 183 18.72 -3.54 -22.83
CA GLN A 183 19.20 -3.99 -24.15
C GLN A 183 18.89 -2.98 -25.25
N LYS A 184 17.77 -2.29 -25.18
CA LYS A 184 17.29 -1.34 -26.20
C LYS A 184 16.63 -0.15 -25.52
N PRO A 185 16.86 1.08 -26.03
CA PRO A 185 16.07 2.25 -25.62
C PRO A 185 14.58 2.05 -25.95
N LYS A 186 13.70 2.69 -25.19
CA LYS A 186 12.26 2.54 -25.34
C LYS A 186 11.53 3.86 -25.14
N PHE A 187 10.41 4.01 -25.84
CA PHE A 187 9.37 4.96 -25.47
C PHE A 187 8.66 4.49 -24.21
N VAL A 188 8.19 5.42 -23.43
CA VAL A 188 7.61 5.21 -22.11
C VAL A 188 6.35 6.04 -21.99
N LEU A 189 5.21 5.40 -21.75
CA LEU A 189 4.04 6.07 -21.20
C LEU A 189 4.18 6.05 -19.68
N ASP A 190 4.43 7.20 -19.06
CA ASP A 190 4.44 7.43 -17.62
C ASP A 190 3.08 8.01 -17.23
N ALA A 191 2.28 7.29 -16.44
CA ALA A 191 0.91 7.68 -16.16
C ALA A 191 0.49 7.36 -14.72
N ASP A 192 -0.45 8.15 -14.20
CA ASP A 192 -1.08 8.06 -12.88
C ASP A 192 -2.61 8.02 -13.07
N ILE A 193 -3.32 7.22 -12.31
CA ILE A 193 -4.79 7.13 -12.38
C ILE A 193 -5.39 8.23 -11.50
N GLN A 194 -6.31 9.02 -12.08
CA GLN A 194 -6.92 10.13 -11.37
C GLN A 194 -7.82 9.66 -10.24
N LYS A 195 -7.50 10.06 -8.99
CA LYS A 195 -8.32 9.76 -7.80
C LYS A 195 -8.76 8.29 -7.73
N CYS A 196 -7.86 7.35 -8.03
CA CYS A 196 -8.17 5.92 -8.19
C CYS A 196 -9.09 5.39 -7.09
N PHE A 197 -8.71 5.56 -5.81
CA PHE A 197 -9.51 5.07 -4.68
C PHE A 197 -10.86 5.75 -4.53
N GLU A 198 -11.02 6.99 -4.99
CA GLU A 198 -12.22 7.79 -4.81
C GLU A 198 -13.27 7.57 -5.91
N ARG A 199 -12.87 7.04 -7.08
CA ARG A 199 -13.69 6.97 -8.30
C ARG A 199 -13.99 5.55 -8.80
N ILE A 200 -13.43 4.51 -8.18
CA ILE A 200 -13.72 3.12 -8.59
C ILE A 200 -15.22 2.87 -8.55
N ASN A 201 -15.78 2.41 -9.67
CA ASN A 201 -17.18 2.02 -9.77
C ASN A 201 -17.44 0.78 -8.90
N GLN A 202 -18.23 0.92 -7.84
CA GLN A 202 -18.48 -0.11 -6.84
C GLN A 202 -19.21 -1.33 -7.44
N THR A 203 -20.18 -1.11 -8.35
CA THR A 203 -20.90 -2.19 -9.02
C THR A 203 -20.00 -3.00 -9.96
N ALA A 204 -19.16 -2.33 -10.75
CA ALA A 204 -18.18 -2.97 -11.62
C ALA A 204 -17.14 -3.76 -10.79
N LEU A 205 -16.68 -3.21 -9.67
CA LEU A 205 -15.77 -3.87 -8.74
C LEU A 205 -16.40 -5.14 -8.15
N LEU A 206 -17.63 -5.08 -7.63
CA LEU A 206 -18.34 -6.24 -7.05
C LEU A 206 -18.59 -7.33 -8.08
N ARG A 207 -18.95 -6.96 -9.32
CA ARG A 207 -19.09 -7.90 -10.44
C ARG A 207 -17.77 -8.60 -10.74
N LYS A 208 -16.67 -7.86 -10.80
CA LYS A 208 -15.34 -8.38 -11.08
C LYS A 208 -14.80 -9.27 -9.95
N LEU A 209 -15.09 -8.90 -8.71
CA LEU A 209 -14.71 -9.69 -7.53
C LEU A 209 -15.35 -11.08 -7.53
N ASN A 210 -16.56 -11.23 -8.05
CA ASN A 210 -17.29 -12.49 -8.26
C ASN A 210 -17.19 -13.48 -7.08
N THR A 211 -17.44 -12.99 -5.87
CA THR A 211 -17.33 -13.78 -4.64
C THR A 211 -18.69 -14.31 -4.18
N PHE A 212 -18.71 -15.19 -3.16
CA PHE A 212 -19.95 -15.77 -2.68
C PHE A 212 -20.87 -14.73 -1.98
N PRO A 213 -22.22 -14.95 -1.99
CA PRO A 213 -23.21 -13.92 -1.67
C PRO A 213 -23.04 -13.22 -0.32
N SER A 214 -22.73 -13.97 0.76
CA SER A 214 -22.57 -13.34 2.09
C SER A 214 -21.35 -12.43 2.16
N LEU A 215 -20.24 -12.77 1.47
CA LEU A 215 -19.08 -11.91 1.40
C LEU A 215 -19.33 -10.69 0.50
N ALA A 216 -20.02 -10.88 -0.62
CA ALA A 216 -20.41 -9.79 -1.50
C ALA A 216 -21.30 -8.75 -0.76
N ARG A 217 -22.28 -9.20 0.05
CA ARG A 217 -23.10 -8.31 0.87
C ARG A 217 -22.28 -7.51 1.88
N GLN A 218 -21.36 -8.17 2.58
CA GLN A 218 -20.51 -7.49 3.55
C GLN A 218 -19.58 -6.46 2.88
N ILE A 219 -19.00 -6.77 1.72
CA ILE A 219 -18.16 -5.82 0.98
C ILE A 219 -18.99 -4.65 0.50
N ARG A 220 -20.19 -4.89 -0.03
CA ARG A 220 -21.13 -3.83 -0.42
C ARG A 220 -21.46 -2.92 0.76
N ALA A 221 -21.78 -3.49 1.93
CA ALA A 221 -22.06 -2.70 3.14
C ALA A 221 -20.88 -1.77 3.50
N TRP A 222 -19.63 -2.21 3.36
CA TRP A 222 -18.47 -1.33 3.57
C TRP A 222 -18.31 -0.26 2.51
N LEU A 223 -18.62 -0.56 1.25
CA LEU A 223 -18.56 0.43 0.17
C LEU A 223 -19.61 1.52 0.33
N GLU A 224 -20.79 1.16 0.80
CA GLU A 224 -21.96 2.03 0.96
C GLU A 224 -22.11 2.62 2.38
N SER A 225 -21.19 2.33 3.32
CA SER A 225 -21.30 2.65 4.75
C SER A 225 -21.37 4.16 5.07
N GLY A 226 -21.04 5.02 4.13
CA GLY A 226 -20.99 6.46 4.33
C GLY A 226 -19.73 6.96 5.05
N ILE A 227 -19.55 8.26 5.02
CA ILE A 227 -18.43 9.00 5.61
C ILE A 227 -18.95 10.03 6.58
N MET A 228 -18.46 9.99 7.81
CA MET A 228 -18.78 10.98 8.83
C MET A 228 -17.73 12.10 8.84
N GLU A 229 -18.18 13.33 8.60
CA GLU A 229 -17.39 14.55 8.76
C GLU A 229 -18.06 15.44 9.81
N GLY A 230 -17.40 15.67 10.94
CA GLY A 230 -18.07 16.25 12.10
C GLY A 230 -19.19 15.36 12.60
N GLU A 231 -20.42 15.87 12.62
CA GLU A 231 -21.64 15.14 13.03
C GLU A 231 -22.49 14.68 11.84
N THR A 232 -22.09 14.99 10.61
CA THR A 232 -22.87 14.69 9.39
C THR A 232 -22.32 13.46 8.69
N VAL A 233 -23.25 12.56 8.28
CA VAL A 233 -22.92 11.37 7.47
C VAL A 233 -23.25 11.65 6.01
N TYR A 234 -22.25 11.53 5.16
CA TYR A 234 -22.36 11.65 3.70
C TYR A 234 -22.35 10.25 3.05
N PRO A 235 -23.23 10.00 2.08
CA PRO A 235 -23.27 8.72 1.38
C PRO A 235 -22.00 8.51 0.54
N THR A 236 -21.56 7.26 0.38
CA THR A 236 -20.48 6.85 -0.53
C THR A 236 -21.08 6.14 -1.73
N LEU A 237 -21.24 6.84 -2.85
CA LEU A 237 -21.83 6.31 -4.08
C LEU A 237 -20.81 5.68 -5.02
N GLU A 238 -19.54 6.04 -4.88
CA GLU A 238 -18.41 5.55 -5.67
C GLU A 238 -17.15 5.44 -4.82
N GLY A 239 -16.13 4.79 -5.34
CA GLY A 239 -14.85 4.64 -4.70
C GLY A 239 -14.79 3.57 -3.62
N ILE A 240 -13.59 3.44 -3.06
CA ILE A 240 -13.28 2.54 -1.93
C ILE A 240 -12.59 3.34 -0.83
N ALA A 241 -12.83 2.95 0.42
CA ALA A 241 -12.29 3.63 1.60
C ALA A 241 -10.75 3.71 1.58
N GLN A 242 -10.17 4.91 1.54
CA GLN A 242 -8.73 5.08 1.66
C GLN A 242 -8.30 4.95 3.12
N GLY A 243 -7.64 3.83 3.47
CA GLY A 243 -7.17 3.52 4.83
C GLY A 243 -7.69 2.22 5.43
N GLY A 244 -8.68 1.57 4.81
CA GLY A 244 -9.16 0.25 5.21
C GLY A 244 -8.14 -0.87 4.92
N PRO A 245 -8.07 -1.91 5.75
CA PRO A 245 -7.17 -3.05 5.52
C PRO A 245 -7.42 -3.80 4.20
N LEU A 246 -8.67 -3.84 3.74
CA LEU A 246 -9.08 -4.54 2.51
C LEU A 246 -8.89 -3.69 1.25
N SER A 247 -8.91 -2.37 1.36
CA SER A 247 -8.90 -1.43 0.23
C SER A 247 -7.76 -1.64 -0.77
N PRO A 248 -6.53 -1.97 -0.36
CA PRO A 248 -5.44 -2.26 -1.30
C PRO A 248 -5.71 -3.49 -2.19
N VAL A 249 -6.36 -4.53 -1.64
CA VAL A 249 -6.73 -5.72 -2.42
C VAL A 249 -7.84 -5.36 -3.41
N LEU A 250 -8.86 -4.64 -2.98
CA LEU A 250 -9.96 -4.19 -3.85
C LEU A 250 -9.46 -3.29 -4.99
N ALA A 251 -8.49 -2.41 -4.72
CA ALA A 251 -7.85 -1.60 -5.77
C ALA A 251 -7.12 -2.48 -6.79
N ASN A 252 -6.35 -3.48 -6.35
CA ASN A 252 -5.70 -4.42 -7.25
C ASN A 252 -6.71 -5.24 -8.07
N VAL A 253 -7.83 -5.65 -7.46
CA VAL A 253 -8.94 -6.30 -8.18
C VAL A 253 -9.52 -5.38 -9.25
N ALA A 254 -9.80 -4.12 -8.91
CA ALA A 254 -10.33 -3.15 -9.86
C ALA A 254 -9.39 -2.97 -11.07
N LEU A 255 -8.09 -2.86 -10.83
CA LEU A 255 -7.08 -2.58 -11.85
C LEU A 255 -6.53 -3.84 -12.56
N HIS A 256 -6.86 -5.04 -12.08
CA HIS A 256 -6.47 -6.28 -12.76
C HIS A 256 -7.06 -6.35 -14.17
N GLY A 257 -6.27 -6.80 -15.15
CA GLY A 257 -6.68 -6.94 -16.56
C GLY A 257 -6.07 -5.88 -17.48
N MET A 258 -5.43 -4.82 -16.96
CA MET A 258 -4.76 -3.82 -17.81
C MET A 258 -3.64 -4.40 -18.67
N ALA A 259 -2.80 -5.27 -18.13
CA ALA A 259 -1.78 -5.95 -18.93
C ALA A 259 -2.40 -6.96 -19.90
N THR A 260 -3.47 -7.61 -19.49
CA THR A 260 -4.19 -8.60 -20.30
C THR A 260 -4.80 -7.93 -21.54
N ILE A 261 -5.47 -6.78 -21.41
CA ILE A 261 -6.07 -6.08 -22.56
C ILE A 261 -5.00 -5.59 -23.54
N LEU A 262 -3.87 -5.08 -23.04
CA LEU A 262 -2.75 -4.70 -23.91
C LEU A 262 -2.15 -5.92 -24.63
N ASN A 263 -1.93 -7.03 -23.93
CA ASN A 263 -1.41 -8.26 -24.54
C ASN A 263 -2.35 -8.87 -25.60
N ASN A 264 -3.67 -8.65 -25.48
CA ASN A 264 -4.66 -9.09 -26.45
C ASN A 264 -4.72 -8.18 -27.68
N ALA A 265 -4.52 -6.87 -27.49
CA ALA A 265 -4.52 -5.88 -28.57
C ALA A 265 -3.28 -5.98 -29.46
N PHE A 266 -2.14 -6.41 -28.91
CA PHE A 266 -0.87 -6.49 -29.64
C PHE A 266 -0.35 -7.94 -29.72
N LYS A 267 0.30 -8.29 -30.85
CA LYS A 267 0.82 -9.64 -31.08
C LYS A 267 2.36 -9.65 -31.19
N GLY A 268 2.95 -10.74 -30.77
CA GLY A 268 4.40 -10.98 -30.90
C GLY A 268 5.26 -9.88 -30.30
N ASN A 269 6.18 -9.34 -31.09
CA ASN A 269 7.11 -8.30 -30.66
C ASN A 269 6.49 -6.91 -30.45
N GLN A 270 5.23 -6.72 -30.84
CA GLN A 270 4.49 -5.47 -30.60
C GLN A 270 3.85 -5.41 -29.22
N ARG A 271 3.93 -6.46 -28.40
CA ARG A 271 3.39 -6.46 -27.03
C ARG A 271 4.13 -5.46 -26.15
N PRO A 272 3.46 -4.42 -25.64
CA PRO A 272 4.07 -3.49 -24.72
C PRO A 272 4.20 -4.14 -23.33
N MET A 273 5.20 -3.73 -22.58
CA MET A 273 5.36 -4.16 -21.18
C MET A 273 4.73 -3.13 -20.25
N LEU A 274 3.66 -3.51 -19.58
CA LEU A 274 3.07 -2.73 -18.48
C LEU A 274 3.75 -3.10 -17.17
N VAL A 275 4.23 -2.12 -16.41
CA VAL A 275 4.65 -2.24 -15.01
C VAL A 275 3.75 -1.38 -14.17
N GLN A 276 3.09 -1.99 -13.18
CA GLN A 276 2.11 -1.34 -12.31
C GLN A 276 2.54 -1.38 -10.86
N TYR A 277 2.36 -0.28 -10.15
CA TYR A 277 2.49 -0.20 -8.70
C TYR A 277 1.33 0.61 -8.11
N ALA A 278 0.27 -0.06 -7.69
CA ALA A 278 -0.99 0.56 -7.30
C ALA A 278 -1.59 1.39 -8.45
N ASP A 279 -1.75 2.70 -8.25
CA ASP A 279 -2.25 3.68 -9.21
C ASP A 279 -1.17 4.26 -10.14
N ASP A 280 0.12 4.08 -9.81
CA ASP A 280 1.24 4.46 -10.69
C ASP A 280 1.50 3.35 -11.73
N LEU A 281 1.62 3.72 -13.01
CA LEU A 281 1.88 2.76 -14.10
C LEU A 281 2.85 3.31 -15.14
N VAL A 282 3.60 2.37 -15.74
CA VAL A 282 4.51 2.65 -16.88
C VAL A 282 4.30 1.61 -17.95
N VAL A 283 4.15 2.06 -19.20
CA VAL A 283 4.12 1.17 -20.38
C VAL A 283 5.39 1.41 -21.21
N LEU A 284 6.07 0.35 -21.58
CA LEU A 284 7.38 0.38 -22.24
C LEU A 284 7.32 -0.34 -23.59
N HIS A 285 7.70 0.34 -24.69
CA HIS A 285 7.84 -0.27 -26.02
C HIS A 285 8.85 0.51 -26.89
N PRO A 286 9.59 -0.14 -27.80
CA PRO A 286 10.50 0.57 -28.71
C PRO A 286 9.80 1.40 -29.79
N ASP A 287 8.53 1.17 -30.07
CA ASP A 287 7.73 1.86 -31.07
C ASP A 287 6.76 2.84 -30.41
N LEU A 288 6.78 4.10 -30.88
CA LEU A 288 5.92 5.18 -30.38
C LEU A 288 4.43 4.92 -30.68
N THR A 289 4.13 4.35 -31.84
CA THR A 289 2.73 4.09 -32.23
C THR A 289 2.05 3.10 -31.31
N VAL A 290 2.79 2.09 -30.84
CA VAL A 290 2.33 1.12 -29.85
C VAL A 290 2.07 1.79 -28.49
N ILE A 291 2.90 2.75 -28.09
CA ILE A 291 2.71 3.49 -26.83
C ILE A 291 1.48 4.40 -26.90
N GLN A 292 1.27 5.09 -28.03
CA GLN A 292 0.09 5.93 -28.23
C GLN A 292 -1.21 5.10 -28.25
N ALA A 293 -1.22 3.99 -28.98
CA ALA A 293 -2.35 3.06 -28.97
C ALA A 293 -2.59 2.44 -27.58
N SER A 294 -1.53 2.12 -26.85
CA SER A 294 -1.64 1.62 -25.46
C SER A 294 -2.32 2.62 -24.53
N GLN A 295 -2.03 3.91 -24.69
CA GLN A 295 -2.68 4.97 -23.91
C GLN A 295 -4.19 5.01 -24.16
N GLN A 296 -4.61 4.92 -25.43
CA GLN A 296 -6.03 4.91 -25.82
C GLN A 296 -6.74 3.68 -25.25
N ILE A 297 -6.17 2.49 -25.45
CA ILE A 297 -6.72 1.22 -24.96
C ILE A 297 -6.87 1.24 -23.43
N LEU A 298 -5.88 1.76 -22.71
CA LEU A 298 -5.95 1.88 -21.25
C LEU A 298 -7.02 2.87 -20.80
N ASN A 299 -7.19 4.01 -21.49
CA ASN A 299 -8.26 4.96 -21.17
C ASN A 299 -9.65 4.34 -21.36
N GLU A 300 -9.88 3.66 -22.47
CA GLU A 300 -11.15 2.96 -22.75
C GLU A 300 -11.42 1.88 -21.70
N TRP A 301 -10.40 1.08 -21.38
CA TRP A 301 -10.54 0.02 -20.38
C TRP A 301 -10.83 0.56 -18.98
N LEU A 302 -10.14 1.62 -18.56
CA LEU A 302 -10.31 2.28 -17.27
C LEU A 302 -11.70 2.89 -17.11
N SER A 303 -12.29 3.42 -18.21
CA SER A 303 -13.64 4.01 -18.20
C SER A 303 -14.70 3.00 -17.74
N GLY A 304 -14.56 1.72 -18.11
CA GLY A 304 -15.43 0.63 -17.64
C GLY A 304 -15.40 0.41 -16.11
N MET A 305 -14.35 0.88 -15.44
CA MET A 305 -14.22 0.87 -13.99
C MET A 305 -14.51 2.24 -13.33
N GLY A 306 -14.97 3.23 -14.11
CA GLY A 306 -15.18 4.60 -13.65
C GLY A 306 -13.90 5.41 -13.47
N LEU A 307 -12.80 4.96 -14.07
CA LEU A 307 -11.45 5.53 -13.90
C LEU A 307 -10.95 6.17 -15.19
N GLU A 308 -9.99 7.07 -15.07
CA GLU A 308 -9.30 7.72 -16.17
C GLU A 308 -7.83 7.97 -15.83
N LEU A 309 -6.98 8.06 -16.84
CA LEU A 309 -5.60 8.52 -16.67
C LEU A 309 -5.60 10.02 -16.34
N LYS A 310 -4.73 10.45 -15.44
CA LYS A 310 -4.62 11.85 -15.03
C LYS A 310 -3.86 12.65 -16.10
N PRO A 311 -4.51 13.56 -16.88
CA PRO A 311 -3.86 14.23 -18.01
C PRO A 311 -2.59 15.02 -17.61
N SER A 312 -2.61 15.69 -16.46
CA SER A 312 -1.47 16.49 -15.98
C SER A 312 -0.25 15.68 -15.55
N LYS A 313 -0.39 14.35 -15.42
CA LYS A 313 0.69 13.43 -15.05
C LYS A 313 0.92 12.32 -16.06
N THR A 314 0.13 12.29 -17.13
CA THR A 314 0.31 11.33 -18.22
C THR A 314 1.19 11.97 -19.29
N ARG A 315 2.32 11.34 -19.58
CA ARG A 315 3.26 11.84 -20.58
C ARG A 315 3.94 10.68 -21.29
N ILE A 316 4.30 10.92 -22.55
CA ILE A 316 5.15 10.01 -23.32
C ILE A 316 6.57 10.57 -23.31
N THR A 317 7.53 9.75 -22.92
CA THR A 317 8.95 10.08 -22.89
C THR A 317 9.76 8.98 -23.59
N HIS A 318 11.08 9.19 -23.72
CA HIS A 318 11.98 8.17 -24.22
C HIS A 318 13.17 7.99 -23.28
N THR A 319 13.65 6.76 -23.11
CA THR A 319 14.71 6.46 -22.14
C THR A 319 16.07 7.06 -22.49
N LEU A 320 16.35 7.32 -23.76
CA LEU A 320 17.62 7.82 -24.29
C LEU A 320 17.51 9.17 -25.01
N GLU A 321 16.47 9.36 -25.82
CA GLU A 321 16.26 10.57 -26.61
C GLU A 321 15.42 11.60 -25.87
N THR A 322 15.54 12.85 -26.27
CA THR A 322 14.72 13.93 -25.70
C THR A 322 13.41 14.02 -26.48
N ILE A 323 12.29 13.98 -25.76
CA ILE A 323 10.94 14.24 -26.28
C ILE A 323 10.36 15.37 -25.46
N ASP A 324 9.88 16.43 -26.07
CA ASP A 324 9.29 17.61 -25.43
C ASP A 324 10.16 18.18 -24.28
N GLY A 325 11.48 18.21 -24.51
CA GLY A 325 12.45 18.72 -23.51
C GLY A 325 12.77 17.75 -22.37
N HIS A 326 12.19 16.56 -22.38
CA HIS A 326 12.39 15.54 -21.32
C HIS A 326 13.08 14.30 -21.86
N VAL A 327 13.96 13.69 -21.04
CA VAL A 327 14.61 12.41 -21.31
C VAL A 327 14.57 11.54 -20.05
N GLY A 328 14.19 10.26 -20.23
CA GLY A 328 13.94 9.37 -19.11
C GLY A 328 12.65 9.71 -18.36
N PHE A 329 12.44 9.10 -17.22
CA PHE A 329 11.25 9.27 -16.40
C PHE A 329 11.55 8.99 -14.92
N ASP A 330 10.67 9.46 -14.05
CA ASP A 330 10.73 9.19 -12.61
C ASP A 330 9.61 8.22 -12.23
N PHE A 331 9.96 7.10 -11.59
CA PHE A 331 8.98 6.11 -11.14
C PHE A 331 9.30 5.66 -9.70
N LEU A 332 8.33 5.68 -8.81
CA LEU A 332 8.45 5.29 -7.39
C LEU A 332 9.61 5.99 -6.67
N GLY A 333 9.91 7.23 -7.05
CA GLY A 333 11.00 8.02 -6.47
C GLY A 333 12.40 7.72 -7.04
N TYR A 334 12.48 6.87 -8.06
CA TYR A 334 13.69 6.63 -8.83
C TYR A 334 13.65 7.41 -10.15
N SER A 335 14.78 7.94 -10.57
CA SER A 335 14.99 8.53 -11.91
C SER A 335 15.67 7.50 -12.79
N ILE A 336 15.04 7.17 -13.90
CA ILE A 336 15.43 6.11 -14.84
C ILE A 336 15.77 6.76 -16.17
N ARG A 337 17.04 6.63 -16.60
CA ARG A 337 17.53 7.27 -17.81
C ARG A 337 18.67 6.47 -18.43
N GLN A 338 18.78 6.52 -19.76
CA GLN A 338 19.92 6.04 -20.52
C GLN A 338 20.79 7.21 -20.99
N TYR A 339 22.07 6.98 -21.09
CA TYR A 339 23.06 7.97 -21.49
C TYR A 339 23.91 7.40 -22.62
N ARG A 340 24.06 8.16 -23.71
CA ARG A 340 24.96 7.79 -24.81
C ARG A 340 26.40 7.68 -24.29
N VAL A 341 27.08 6.62 -24.70
CA VAL A 341 28.50 6.40 -24.42
C VAL A 341 29.19 5.84 -25.64
N GLY A 342 30.48 6.00 -25.74
CA GLY A 342 31.27 5.43 -26.83
C GLY A 342 31.21 3.89 -26.83
N LYS A 343 31.42 3.28 -27.99
CA LYS A 343 31.37 1.81 -28.17
C LYS A 343 32.43 1.08 -27.31
N THR A 344 33.50 1.76 -26.93
CA THR A 344 34.53 1.26 -26.00
C THR A 344 34.01 1.07 -24.58
N HIS A 345 32.98 1.83 -24.18
CA HIS A 345 32.36 1.78 -22.86
C HIS A 345 31.12 0.91 -22.80
N SER A 346 30.45 0.69 -23.94
CA SER A 346 29.28 -0.19 -24.08
C SER A 346 29.10 -0.60 -25.51
N LYS A 347 29.00 -1.92 -25.79
CA LYS A 347 28.69 -2.46 -27.14
C LYS A 347 27.39 -1.90 -27.71
N GLN A 348 26.43 -1.50 -26.85
CA GLN A 348 25.12 -0.96 -27.22
C GLN A 348 25.15 0.55 -27.49
N GLY A 349 26.25 1.26 -27.24
CA GLY A 349 26.38 2.71 -27.38
C GLY A 349 25.67 3.53 -26.30
N PHE A 350 25.11 2.89 -25.27
CA PHE A 350 24.50 3.58 -24.11
C PHE A 350 24.71 2.80 -22.82
N LYS A 351 24.52 3.49 -21.68
CA LYS A 351 24.43 2.90 -20.34
C LYS A 351 23.15 3.34 -19.67
N THR A 352 22.50 2.40 -18.97
CA THR A 352 21.28 2.66 -18.17
C THR A 352 21.65 3.01 -16.75
N PHE A 353 21.22 4.17 -16.26
CA PHE A 353 21.36 4.57 -14.87
C PHE A 353 19.99 4.72 -14.21
N ILE A 354 19.88 4.12 -13.03
CA ILE A 354 18.75 4.30 -12.12
C ILE A 354 19.31 4.93 -10.85
N LYS A 355 18.85 6.12 -10.51
CA LYS A 355 19.32 6.91 -9.37
C LYS A 355 18.13 7.37 -8.52
N PRO A 356 18.32 7.76 -7.24
CA PRO A 356 17.29 8.48 -6.50
C PRO A 356 16.84 9.74 -7.25
N SER A 357 15.53 9.95 -7.42
CA SER A 357 15.02 11.10 -8.16
C SER A 357 15.36 12.41 -7.44
N LYS A 358 15.44 13.50 -8.20
CA LYS A 358 15.73 14.86 -7.67
C LYS A 358 14.73 15.23 -6.57
N ALA A 359 13.43 14.97 -6.81
CA ALA A 359 12.37 15.22 -5.85
C ALA A 359 12.55 14.42 -4.54
N ALA A 360 13.00 13.15 -4.65
CA ALA A 360 13.28 12.31 -3.48
C ALA A 360 14.48 12.84 -2.67
N GLN A 361 15.54 13.29 -3.34
CA GLN A 361 16.71 13.91 -2.70
C GLN A 361 16.32 15.20 -1.94
N ILE A 362 15.56 16.08 -2.57
CA ILE A 362 15.08 17.33 -1.95
C ILE A 362 14.23 17.02 -0.70
N ARG A 363 13.26 16.12 -0.80
CA ARG A 363 12.42 15.71 0.35
C ARG A 363 13.25 15.14 1.49
N HIS A 364 14.24 14.30 1.20
CA HIS A 364 15.13 13.75 2.22
C HIS A 364 15.94 14.83 2.91
N GLY A 365 16.58 15.71 2.14
CA GLY A 365 17.35 16.87 2.66
C GLY A 365 16.50 17.81 3.53
N GLN A 366 15.24 18.05 3.14
CA GLN A 366 14.27 18.82 3.93
C GLN A 366 13.92 18.11 5.25
N ARG A 367 13.70 16.79 5.21
CA ARG A 367 13.40 16.00 6.42
C ARG A 367 14.56 16.02 7.41
N LEU A 368 15.79 15.83 6.94
CA LEU A 368 16.99 15.94 7.78
C LEU A 368 17.11 17.35 8.41
N ARG A 369 16.87 18.41 7.62
CA ARG A 369 16.85 19.78 8.11
C ARG A 369 15.80 20.01 9.20
N GLN A 370 14.60 19.47 9.04
CA GLN A 370 13.53 19.56 10.05
C GLN A 370 13.94 18.89 11.36
N ILE A 371 14.53 17.68 11.29
CA ILE A 371 14.99 16.97 12.49
C ILE A 371 16.07 17.77 13.21
N VAL A 372 17.13 18.21 12.51
CA VAL A 372 18.21 18.97 13.11
C VAL A 372 17.71 20.27 13.74
N ARG A 373 16.80 20.98 13.07
CA ARG A 373 16.19 22.21 13.60
C ARG A 373 15.29 21.98 14.82
N GLY A 374 14.54 20.88 14.83
CA GLY A 374 13.69 20.53 15.97
C GLY A 374 14.46 20.07 17.21
N HIS A 375 15.74 19.68 17.04
CA HIS A 375 16.62 19.21 18.13
C HIS A 375 17.68 20.23 18.54
N ARG A 376 17.39 21.54 18.48
CA ARG A 376 18.35 22.60 18.80
C ARG A 376 18.92 22.53 20.22
N SER A 377 18.07 22.21 21.18
CA SER A 377 18.40 22.06 22.60
C SER A 377 18.59 20.60 23.05
N ALA A 378 18.28 19.62 22.20
CA ALA A 378 18.37 18.21 22.53
C ALA A 378 19.83 17.74 22.68
N THR A 379 20.05 16.63 23.39
CA THR A 379 21.37 16.00 23.48
C THR A 379 21.81 15.40 22.13
N GLN A 380 23.11 15.19 21.95
CA GLN A 380 23.66 14.51 20.76
C GLN A 380 23.02 13.13 20.56
N ALA A 381 22.89 12.34 21.61
CA ALA A 381 22.29 11.02 21.57
C ALA A 381 20.83 11.05 21.07
N GLN A 382 20.02 12.00 21.53
CA GLN A 382 18.65 12.18 21.07
C GLN A 382 18.59 12.57 19.58
N LEU A 383 19.47 13.47 19.14
CA LEU A 383 19.54 13.85 17.72
C LEU A 383 19.90 12.63 16.84
N ILE A 384 20.92 11.86 17.23
CA ILE A 384 21.36 10.66 16.52
C ILE A 384 20.23 9.61 16.48
N ALA A 385 19.54 9.39 17.61
CA ALA A 385 18.42 8.45 17.69
C ALA A 385 17.27 8.79 16.71
N HIS A 386 17.03 10.08 16.42
CA HIS A 386 16.02 10.51 15.47
C HIS A 386 16.51 10.56 14.01
N LEU A 387 17.80 10.84 13.77
CA LEU A 387 18.38 10.88 12.43
C LEU A 387 18.59 9.48 11.85
N ASN A 388 19.16 8.55 12.62
CA ASN A 388 19.56 7.22 12.13
C ASN A 388 18.43 6.42 11.48
N PRO A 389 17.19 6.34 12.02
CA PRO A 389 16.11 5.62 11.35
C PRO A 389 15.76 6.22 9.98
N VAL A 390 15.83 7.56 9.84
CA VAL A 390 15.50 8.25 8.58
C VAL A 390 16.59 8.03 7.55
N ILE A 391 17.87 8.15 7.95
CA ILE A 391 19.03 7.94 7.07
C ILE A 391 19.05 6.47 6.61
N ARG A 392 18.98 5.51 7.54
CA ARG A 392 19.00 4.08 7.23
C ARG A 392 17.83 3.66 6.34
N GLY A 393 16.63 4.16 6.63
CA GLY A 393 15.45 3.86 5.82
C GLY A 393 15.62 4.34 4.38
N TRP A 394 16.13 5.57 4.19
CA TRP A 394 16.36 6.14 2.87
C TRP A 394 17.52 5.45 2.12
N SER A 395 18.64 5.21 2.79
CA SER A 395 19.79 4.49 2.20
C SER A 395 19.42 3.07 1.80
N ASN A 396 18.71 2.34 2.67
CA ASN A 396 18.23 0.99 2.36
C ASN A 396 17.29 0.99 1.16
N TYR A 397 16.40 1.97 1.02
CA TYR A 397 15.47 2.05 -0.11
C TYR A 397 16.21 2.14 -1.45
N TYR A 398 17.28 2.94 -1.52
CA TYR A 398 18.04 3.19 -2.75
C TYR A 398 19.35 2.37 -2.89
N SER A 399 19.65 1.45 -1.99
CA SER A 399 20.92 0.69 -1.98
C SER A 399 21.13 -0.21 -3.19
N THR A 400 20.08 -0.56 -3.91
CA THR A 400 20.11 -1.49 -5.05
C THR A 400 20.34 -0.83 -6.41
N VAL A 401 20.50 0.50 -6.44
CA VAL A 401 20.65 1.29 -7.67
C VAL A 401 21.93 2.13 -7.65
N CYS A 402 22.18 2.91 -8.70
CA CYS A 402 23.38 3.76 -8.83
C CYS A 402 23.29 5.00 -7.90
N SER A 403 23.40 4.79 -6.59
CA SER A 403 23.15 5.83 -5.58
C SER A 403 24.42 6.37 -4.88
N LYS A 404 25.62 5.82 -5.14
CA LYS A 404 26.86 6.20 -4.44
C LYS A 404 27.11 7.72 -4.44
N GLU A 405 27.08 8.36 -5.60
CA GLU A 405 27.28 9.82 -5.73
C GLU A 405 26.21 10.61 -4.95
N VAL A 406 24.96 10.17 -5.03
CA VAL A 406 23.85 10.81 -4.33
C VAL A 406 24.01 10.65 -2.82
N PHE A 407 24.43 9.49 -2.34
CA PHE A 407 24.70 9.26 -0.92
C PHE A 407 25.81 10.19 -0.42
N SER A 408 26.94 10.28 -1.13
CA SER A 408 28.03 11.17 -0.77
C SER A 408 27.59 12.64 -0.72
N ALA A 409 26.75 13.08 -1.68
CA ALA A 409 26.21 14.44 -1.68
C ALA A 409 25.27 14.68 -0.48
N MET A 410 24.43 13.68 -0.11
CA MET A 410 23.56 13.77 1.07
C MET A 410 24.34 13.77 2.38
N ASP A 411 25.41 12.99 2.48
CA ASP A 411 26.30 12.96 3.66
C ASP A 411 27.00 14.30 3.84
N CYS A 412 27.50 14.90 2.76
CA CYS A 412 28.07 16.26 2.79
C CYS A 412 27.05 17.29 3.28
N GLN A 413 25.82 17.25 2.75
CA GLN A 413 24.75 18.14 3.20
C GLN A 413 24.38 17.93 4.68
N LEU A 414 24.37 16.68 5.14
CA LEU A 414 24.11 16.35 6.55
C LEU A 414 25.24 16.87 7.45
N TYR A 415 26.50 16.64 7.05
CA TYR A 415 27.67 17.16 7.76
C TYR A 415 27.57 18.67 7.99
N HIS A 416 27.26 19.46 6.97
CA HIS A 416 27.09 20.91 7.11
C HIS A 416 25.96 21.27 8.09
N LYS A 417 24.85 20.53 8.09
CA LYS A 417 23.75 20.76 9.03
C LYS A 417 24.14 20.43 10.48
N LEU A 418 24.87 19.33 10.69
CA LEU A 418 25.37 18.93 12.02
C LEU A 418 26.42 19.89 12.54
N ARG A 419 27.35 20.34 11.68
CA ARG A 419 28.35 21.35 12.00
C ARG A 419 27.68 22.66 12.42
N ALA A 420 26.67 23.13 11.70
CA ALA A 420 25.93 24.33 12.07
C ALA A 420 25.18 24.16 13.40
N TRP A 421 24.66 22.98 13.67
CA TRP A 421 24.01 22.62 14.95
C TRP A 421 25.01 22.64 16.11
N SER A 422 26.21 22.07 15.96
CA SER A 422 27.25 22.03 16.99
C SER A 422 27.80 23.43 17.31
N TYR A 423 28.05 24.25 16.29
CA TYR A 423 28.52 25.64 16.49
C TYR A 423 27.50 26.51 17.24
N ARG A 424 26.24 26.34 16.93
CA ARG A 424 25.18 27.09 17.63
C ARG A 424 25.09 26.76 19.11
N ARG A 425 25.47 25.55 19.50
CA ARG A 425 25.46 25.09 20.92
C ARG A 425 26.64 25.65 21.72
N HIS A 426 27.73 26.03 21.03
CA HIS A 426 28.98 26.47 21.65
C HIS A 426 29.53 27.66 20.92
N PRO A 427 28.82 28.83 20.94
CA PRO A 427 29.20 30.01 20.16
C PRO A 427 30.57 30.59 20.59
N HIS A 428 30.98 30.40 21.86
CA HIS A 428 32.23 30.92 22.40
C HIS A 428 33.39 29.90 22.33
N LYS A 429 33.19 28.72 21.73
CA LYS A 429 34.27 27.71 21.57
C LYS A 429 34.83 27.74 20.16
N ASN A 430 36.14 27.48 20.04
CA ASN A 430 36.80 27.43 18.75
C ASN A 430 36.41 26.14 17.97
N ARG A 431 36.75 26.16 16.68
CA ARG A 431 36.39 25.03 15.74
C ARG A 431 37.00 23.71 16.14
N HIS A 432 38.25 23.72 16.64
CA HIS A 432 38.97 22.52 17.05
C HIS A 432 38.27 21.85 18.25
N TRP A 433 37.95 22.60 19.28
CA TRP A 433 37.21 22.09 20.44
C TRP A 433 35.86 21.48 20.07
N ILE A 434 35.10 22.14 19.19
CA ILE A 434 33.83 21.66 18.73
C ILE A 434 33.99 20.32 17.96
N ALA A 435 34.99 20.18 17.08
CA ALA A 435 35.27 18.98 16.32
C ALA A 435 35.73 17.80 17.22
N CYS A 436 36.44 18.07 18.30
CA CYS A 436 36.85 17.06 19.27
C CYS A 436 35.69 16.58 20.16
N LYS A 437 34.69 17.47 20.38
CA LYS A 437 33.54 17.14 21.22
C LYS A 437 32.47 16.34 20.48
N TYR A 438 32.26 16.55 19.17
CA TYR A 438 31.21 16.01 18.35
C TYR A 438 31.74 15.20 17.17
#